data_e53b46ac44655bb6dfea3866aa6213a4
#
_entry.id   e53b46ac44655bb6dfea3866aa6213a4
#
_cell.length_a   1.000
_cell.length_b   1.000
_cell.length_c   1.000
_cell.angle_alpha   90.00
_cell.angle_beta   90.00
_cell.angle_gamma   90.00
#
_symmetry.space_group_name_H-M   'P 1'
#
loop_
_entity.id
_entity.type
_entity.pdbx_description
1 polymer ?
#
loop_
_entity_poly.entity_id
_entity_poly.type
_entity_poly.pdbx_seq_one_letter_code
_entity_poly.pdbx_strand_id
1 'polypeptide(L)' 'MKELKIEQWPVERLRPYGRELKVTDKALPQMVDALRQWGFRIPLLVTGDGEIVDGKTRYRAALELRMETVPVIVA' A
#
# COMPACT_ATOMS: atom_id res chain seq x y z
N MET A 1 4.60 7.25 -24.55
CA MET A 1 4.68 6.72 -23.18
C MET A 1 3.47 7.16 -22.41
N LYS A 2 2.85 6.22 -21.72
CA LYS A 2 1.67 6.56 -20.92
C LYS A 2 2.08 7.20 -19.60
N GLU A 3 1.37 8.22 -19.22
CA GLU A 3 1.55 8.80 -17.92
C GLU A 3 0.94 7.89 -16.87
N LEU A 4 1.66 7.71 -15.78
CA LEU A 4 1.14 6.99 -14.63
C LEU A 4 0.42 7.98 -13.75
N LYS A 5 -0.82 7.66 -13.41
CA LYS A 5 -1.61 8.51 -12.54
C LYS A 5 -1.67 7.89 -11.16
N ILE A 6 -1.50 8.72 -10.15
CA ILE A 6 -1.66 8.30 -8.77
C ILE A 6 -3.08 8.62 -8.35
N GLU A 7 -3.78 7.58 -7.88
CA GLU A 7 -5.15 7.71 -7.40
C GLU A 7 -5.20 7.44 -5.91
N GLN A 8 -6.17 8.02 -5.24
CA GLN A 8 -6.41 7.72 -3.83
C GLN A 8 -7.54 6.70 -3.75
N TRP A 9 -7.23 5.54 -3.24
CA TRP A 9 -8.23 4.48 -3.11
C TRP A 9 -8.53 4.19 -1.65
N PRO A 10 -9.79 3.87 -1.33
CA PRO A 10 -10.11 3.38 0.01
C PRO A 10 -9.31 2.12 0.30
N VAL A 11 -8.74 2.04 1.48
CA VAL A 11 -7.89 0.92 1.85
C VAL A 11 -8.65 -0.42 1.81
N GLU A 12 -9.95 -0.38 2.07
CA GLU A 12 -10.79 -1.58 2.04
C GLU A 12 -11.04 -2.13 0.64
N ARG A 13 -10.73 -1.35 -0.40
CA ARG A 13 -10.82 -1.81 -1.77
C ARG A 13 -9.66 -2.70 -2.16
N LEU A 14 -8.62 -2.75 -1.33
CA LEU A 14 -7.37 -3.42 -1.64
C LEU A 14 -7.28 -4.77 -0.95
N ARG A 15 -6.57 -5.68 -1.57
CA ARG A 15 -6.28 -6.98 -0.99
C ARG A 15 -4.89 -7.44 -1.41
N PRO A 16 -4.18 -8.21 -0.58
CA PRO A 16 -2.86 -8.72 -0.94
C PRO A 16 -2.97 -9.68 -2.13
N TYR A 17 -1.96 -9.67 -2.97
CA TYR A 17 -1.84 -10.63 -4.04
C TYR A 17 -1.40 -11.97 -3.46
N GLY A 18 -2.08 -13.05 -3.85
CA GLY A 18 -1.76 -14.37 -3.36
C GLY A 18 -2.47 -14.70 -2.06
N ARG A 19 -2.03 -15.79 -1.44
CA ARG A 19 -2.72 -16.33 -0.27
C ARG A 19 -2.45 -15.58 1.01
N GLU A 20 -1.22 -15.18 1.19
CA GLU A 20 -0.78 -14.61 2.45
C GLU A 20 0.01 -13.35 2.25
N LEU A 21 -0.18 -12.46 3.18
CA LEU A 21 0.63 -11.27 3.27
C LEU A 21 1.77 -11.57 4.23
N LYS A 22 2.94 -11.88 3.68
CA LYS A 22 4.11 -12.13 4.50
C LYS A 22 4.89 -10.84 4.67
N VAL A 23 4.84 -10.32 5.88
CA VAL A 23 5.55 -9.12 6.24
C VAL A 23 6.42 -9.46 7.44
N THR A 24 7.73 -9.19 7.34
CA THR A 24 8.63 -9.51 8.45
C THR A 24 8.35 -8.59 9.62
N ASP A 25 8.55 -9.12 10.83
CA ASP A 25 8.32 -8.34 12.05
C ASP A 25 9.19 -7.09 12.10
N LYS A 26 10.37 -7.14 11.47
CA LYS A 26 11.28 -5.98 11.48
C LYS A 26 10.87 -4.92 10.46
N ALA A 27 10.37 -5.34 9.31
CA ALA A 27 10.03 -4.41 8.25
C ALA A 27 8.80 -3.58 8.59
N LEU A 28 7.83 -4.19 9.26
CA LEU A 28 6.57 -3.50 9.54
C LEU A 28 6.73 -2.29 10.45
N PRO A 29 7.39 -2.40 11.62
CA PRO A 29 7.54 -1.23 12.48
C PRO A 29 8.31 -0.11 11.82
N GLN A 30 9.34 -0.43 11.04
CA GLN A 30 10.12 0.58 10.33
C GLN A 30 9.27 1.29 9.29
N MET A 31 8.43 0.55 8.60
CA MET A 31 7.54 1.14 7.60
C MET A 31 6.47 2.00 8.26
N VAL A 32 5.91 1.55 9.38
CA VAL A 32 4.93 2.36 10.13
C VAL A 32 5.55 3.69 10.53
N ASP A 33 6.77 3.65 11.07
CA ASP A 33 7.46 4.88 11.48
C ASP A 33 7.71 5.80 10.28
N ALA A 34 8.13 5.22 9.15
CA ALA A 34 8.38 6.00 7.95
C ALA A 34 7.10 6.69 7.45
N LEU A 35 6.00 5.95 7.41
CA LEU A 35 4.72 6.54 6.98
C LEU A 35 4.23 7.60 7.95
N ARG A 36 4.43 7.38 9.25
CA ARG A 36 4.02 8.37 10.25
C ARG A 36 4.84 9.65 10.13
N GLN A 37 6.13 9.51 9.88
CA GLN A 37 7.04 10.65 9.82
C GLN A 37 6.99 11.39 8.49
N TRP A 38 6.94 10.65 7.39
CA TRP A 38 7.09 11.22 6.05
C TRP A 38 5.81 11.21 5.22
N GLY A 39 4.78 10.52 5.69
CA GLY A 39 3.57 10.32 4.93
C GLY A 39 3.72 9.18 3.93
N PHE A 40 2.64 8.88 3.23
CA PHE A 40 2.61 7.81 2.24
C PHE A 40 3.09 8.38 0.90
N ARG A 41 4.38 8.27 0.64
CA ARG A 41 5.00 8.91 -0.53
C ARG A 41 5.16 8.01 -1.74
N ILE A 42 5.32 6.72 -1.52
CA ILE A 42 5.50 5.76 -2.62
C ILE A 42 4.19 5.01 -2.81
N PRO A 43 3.50 5.22 -3.95
CA PRO A 43 2.20 4.57 -4.17
C PRO A 43 2.32 3.05 -4.24
N LEU A 44 1.24 2.38 -3.92
CA LEU A 44 1.11 0.95 -4.16
C LEU A 44 0.89 0.71 -5.64
N LEU A 45 1.40 -0.40 -6.15
CA LEU A 45 1.07 -0.84 -7.49
C LEU A 45 -0.04 -1.87 -7.36
N VAL A 46 -1.17 -1.63 -7.99
CA VAL A 46 -2.35 -2.47 -7.84
C VAL A 46 -2.96 -2.81 -9.19
N THR A 47 -3.75 -3.87 -9.23
CA THR A 47 -4.57 -4.17 -10.40
C THR A 47 -5.89 -3.43 -10.30
N GLY A 48 -6.63 -3.37 -11.40
CA GLY A 48 -7.96 -2.76 -11.40
C GLY A 48 -8.93 -3.44 -10.43
N ASP A 49 -8.68 -4.71 -10.11
CA ASP A 49 -9.50 -5.46 -9.16
C ASP A 49 -9.13 -5.19 -7.71
N GLY A 50 -8.08 -4.42 -7.47
CA GLY A 50 -7.67 -4.10 -6.10
C GLY A 50 -6.61 -5.00 -5.52
N GLU A 51 -6.02 -5.89 -6.33
CA GLU A 51 -4.92 -6.72 -5.83
C GLU A 51 -3.63 -5.92 -5.79
N ILE A 52 -2.92 -6.03 -4.68
CA ILE A 52 -1.66 -5.33 -4.50
C ILE A 52 -0.54 -6.15 -5.14
N VAL A 53 0.06 -5.58 -6.19
CA VAL A 53 1.19 -6.22 -6.88
C VAL A 53 2.50 -5.89 -6.16
N ASP A 54 2.64 -4.65 -5.73
CA ASP A 54 3.83 -4.20 -5.02
C ASP A 54 3.43 -3.22 -3.92
N GLY A 55 4.10 -3.32 -2.79
CA GLY A 55 3.87 -2.43 -1.66
C GLY A 55 3.13 -3.06 -0.50
N LYS A 56 3.21 -4.38 -0.34
CA LYS A 56 2.48 -5.08 0.73
C LYS A 56 2.84 -4.58 2.12
N THR A 57 4.10 -4.29 2.36
CA THR A 57 4.52 -3.77 3.66
C THR A 57 3.93 -2.40 3.92
N ARG A 58 3.89 -1.55 2.89
CA ARG A 58 3.27 -0.22 3.00
C ARG A 58 1.77 -0.34 3.27
N TYR A 59 1.12 -1.27 2.59
CA TYR A 59 -0.30 -1.52 2.81
C TYR A 59 -0.56 -1.96 4.26
N ARG A 60 0.24 -2.90 4.75
CA ARG A 60 0.07 -3.36 6.13
C ARG A 60 0.30 -2.23 7.13
N ALA A 61 1.31 -1.40 6.87
CA ALA A 61 1.57 -0.25 7.73
C ALA A 61 0.43 0.75 7.71
N ALA A 62 -0.20 0.94 6.54
CA ALA A 62 -1.36 1.81 6.43
C ALA A 62 -2.52 1.30 7.28
N LEU A 63 -2.72 -0.02 7.32
CA LEU A 63 -3.74 -0.61 8.18
C LEU A 63 -3.44 -0.36 9.66
N GLU A 64 -2.18 -0.50 10.05
CA GLU A 64 -1.77 -0.22 11.44
C GLU A 64 -2.03 1.23 11.82
N LEU A 65 -1.84 2.14 10.88
CA LEU A 65 -2.06 3.57 11.11
C LEU A 65 -3.52 3.99 10.91
N ARG A 66 -4.38 3.05 10.57
CA ARG A 66 -5.82 3.28 10.34
C ARG A 66 -6.07 4.33 9.27
N MET A 67 -5.28 4.32 8.21
CA MET A 67 -5.47 5.21 7.09
C MET A 67 -6.72 4.81 6.32
N GLU A 68 -7.52 5.80 5.93
CA GLU A 68 -8.74 5.53 5.17
C GLU A 68 -8.47 5.32 3.70
N THR A 69 -7.53 6.08 3.16
CA THR A 69 -7.16 5.98 1.75
C THR A 69 -5.65 5.89 1.62
N VAL A 70 -5.21 5.34 0.52
CA VAL A 70 -3.79 5.24 0.19
C VAL A 70 -3.59 5.56 -1.28
N PRO A 71 -2.40 6.10 -1.63
CA PRO A 71 -2.10 6.36 -3.03
C PRO A 71 -1.78 5.06 -3.77
N VAL A 72 -2.33 4.91 -4.97
CA VAL A 72 -2.10 3.72 -5.78
C VAL A 72 -1.82 4.12 -7.22
N ILE A 73 -1.11 3.25 -7.92
CA ILE A 73 -0.99 3.30 -9.37
C ILE A 73 -1.63 2.01 -9.88
N VAL A 74 -2.56 2.16 -10.80
CA VAL A 74 -3.26 1.00 -11.36
C VAL A 74 -2.46 0.47 -12.54
N ALA A 75 -2.09 -0.79 -12.45
CA ALA A 75 -1.31 -1.44 -13.50
C ALA A 75 -2.16 -1.70 -14.75
#